data_5ad42b81496ef0bb52ba39c92d0aa4bb
#
_entry.id   5ad42b81496ef0bb52ba39c92d0aa4bb
#
_cell.length_a   1.000
_cell.length_b   1.000
_cell.length_c   1.000
_cell.angle_alpha   90.00
_cell.angle_beta   90.00
_cell.angle_gamma   90.00
#
_symmetry.space_group_name_H-M   'P 1'
#
loop_
_entity.id
_entity.type
_entity.pdbx_description
1 polymer ?
#
loop_
_entity_poly.entity_id
_entity_poly.type
_entity_poly.pdbx_seq_one_letter_code
_entity_poly.pdbx_strand_id
1 'polypeptide(L)'
;MGSFWENIRTWCQYRDLSNMHLFHYNNLKRDLPGELRELAGFLDIPIDEARWLQIVESCTFDWMRADAEKVAPMGGVKFKDGGKTFIHKATNNRCKDGLTEADYQEYLDLAEKEWGAQCAAWVVNGGPI
;
A
#
# COMPACT_ATOMS: atom_id res chain seq x y z
N MET A 1 -2.63 -13.13 19.63
CA MET A 1 -2.39 -12.56 18.29
C MET A 1 -3.74 -12.05 17.78
N GLY A 2 -3.89 -10.76 17.59
CA GLY A 2 -5.18 -10.18 17.16
C GLY A 2 -5.60 -10.68 15.79
N SER A 3 -6.91 -10.70 15.52
CA SER A 3 -7.44 -11.07 14.21
C SER A 3 -7.09 -9.99 13.16
N PHE A 4 -7.17 -10.34 11.88
CA PHE A 4 -7.05 -9.38 10.76
C PHE A 4 -7.98 -8.16 10.95
N TRP A 5 -9.22 -8.42 11.33
CA TRP A 5 -10.24 -7.41 11.57
C TRP A 5 -9.90 -6.45 12.71
N GLU A 6 -9.41 -7.01 13.82
CA GLU A 6 -9.00 -6.24 14.99
C GLU A 6 -7.77 -5.36 14.70
N ASN A 7 -6.82 -5.86 13.93
CA ASN A 7 -5.63 -5.11 13.53
C ASN A 7 -6.02 -3.83 12.77
N ILE A 8 -6.82 -3.96 11.71
CA ILE A 8 -7.27 -2.82 10.90
C ILE A 8 -8.12 -1.86 11.73
N ARG A 9 -9.08 -2.38 12.51
CA ARG A 9 -9.91 -1.54 13.40
C ARG A 9 -9.05 -0.68 14.33
N THR A 10 -8.02 -1.26 14.92
CA THR A 10 -7.10 -0.54 15.81
C THR A 10 -6.40 0.60 15.07
N TRP A 11 -5.85 0.35 13.89
CA TRP A 11 -5.22 1.41 13.10
C TRP A 11 -6.19 2.53 12.73
N CYS A 12 -7.40 2.20 12.30
CA CYS A 12 -8.43 3.19 11.98
C CYS A 12 -8.85 4.02 13.20
N GLN A 13 -8.89 3.43 14.40
CA GLN A 13 -9.23 4.14 15.64
C GLN A 13 -8.16 5.18 16.03
N TYR A 14 -6.91 4.92 15.75
CA TYR A 14 -5.80 5.79 16.12
C TYR A 14 -5.28 6.68 14.97
N ARG A 15 -5.98 6.71 13.82
CA ARG A 15 -5.54 7.44 12.63
C ARG A 15 -5.29 8.94 12.84
N ASP A 16 -5.99 9.54 13.82
CA ASP A 16 -5.91 10.97 14.12
C ASP A 16 -4.77 11.35 15.07
N LEU A 17 -3.94 10.38 15.49
CA LEU A 17 -2.77 10.66 16.31
C LEU A 17 -1.69 11.36 15.47
N SER A 18 -1.09 12.42 16.02
CA SER A 18 -0.07 13.22 15.33
C SER A 18 1.21 12.45 14.96
N ASN A 19 1.46 11.33 15.59
CA ASN A 19 2.60 10.45 15.31
C ASN A 19 2.25 9.23 14.46
N MET A 20 1.07 9.23 13.83
CA MET A 20 0.62 8.16 12.95
C MET A 20 0.11 8.75 11.63
N HIS A 21 0.48 8.10 10.53
CA HIS A 21 -0.05 8.40 9.20
C HIS A 21 -0.31 7.09 8.47
N LEU A 22 -1.47 6.98 7.83
CA LEU A 22 -1.88 5.79 7.10
C LEU A 22 -1.73 6.01 5.59
N PHE A 23 -0.89 5.20 4.96
CA PHE A 23 -0.72 5.20 3.51
C PHE A 23 -1.50 4.05 2.88
N HIS A 24 -2.20 4.34 1.79
CA HIS A 24 -2.91 3.32 1.05
C HIS A 24 -2.24 3.02 -0.30
N TYR A 25 -2.06 1.73 -0.61
CA TYR A 25 -1.39 1.32 -1.85
C TYR A 25 -2.05 1.86 -3.13
N ASN A 26 -3.38 1.97 -3.15
CA ASN A 26 -4.09 2.57 -4.30
C ASN A 26 -3.78 4.05 -4.47
N ASN A 27 -3.57 4.79 -3.37
CA ASN A 27 -3.16 6.20 -3.42
C ASN A 27 -1.75 6.32 -3.99
N LEU A 28 -0.79 5.53 -3.47
CA LEU A 28 0.58 5.46 -4.00
C LEU A 28 0.60 5.16 -5.51
N LYS A 29 -0.26 4.25 -5.97
CA LYS A 29 -0.36 3.96 -7.41
C LYS A 29 -1.02 5.07 -8.23
N ARG A 30 -1.86 5.89 -7.63
CA ARG A 30 -2.56 7.00 -8.30
C ARG A 30 -1.68 8.23 -8.39
N ASP A 31 -0.99 8.56 -7.31
CA ASP A 31 -0.15 9.75 -7.19
C ASP A 31 1.08 9.47 -6.30
N LEU A 32 2.03 8.71 -6.83
CA LEU A 32 3.27 8.39 -6.12
C LEU A 32 4.05 9.65 -5.69
N PRO A 33 4.22 10.70 -6.54
CA PRO A 33 4.93 11.90 -6.12
C PRO A 33 4.25 12.63 -4.97
N GLY A 34 2.92 12.75 -4.98
CA GLY A 34 2.14 13.41 -3.91
C GLY A 34 2.26 12.66 -2.60
N GLU A 35 2.03 11.35 -2.60
CA GLU A 35 2.13 10.50 -1.40
C GLU A 35 3.54 10.50 -0.80
N LEU A 36 4.59 10.51 -1.64
CA LEU A 36 5.97 10.63 -1.15
C LEU A 36 6.27 12.00 -0.53
N ARG A 37 5.66 13.08 -1.03
CA ARG A 37 5.77 14.40 -0.39
C ARG A 37 5.05 14.45 0.95
N GLU A 38 3.87 13.85 1.05
CA GLU A 38 3.16 13.68 2.32
C GLU A 38 3.99 12.90 3.33
N LEU A 39 4.59 11.78 2.91
CA LEU A 39 5.47 10.99 3.75
C LEU A 39 6.67 11.81 4.26
N ALA A 40 7.33 12.55 3.38
CA ALA A 40 8.46 13.39 3.75
C ALA A 40 8.04 14.48 4.75
N GLY A 41 6.88 15.12 4.54
CA GLY A 41 6.32 16.09 5.47
C GLY A 41 5.96 15.49 6.83
N PHE A 42 5.35 14.32 6.85
CA PHE A 42 5.03 13.62 8.10
C PHE A 42 6.28 13.24 8.91
N LEU A 43 7.36 12.85 8.23
CA LEU A 43 8.64 12.47 8.87
C LEU A 43 9.57 13.66 9.10
N ASP A 44 9.18 14.88 8.78
CA ASP A 44 10.00 16.10 8.83
C ASP A 44 11.34 15.95 8.06
N ILE A 45 11.27 15.27 6.91
CA ILE A 45 12.42 15.07 6.02
C ILE A 45 12.43 16.16 4.95
N PRO A 46 13.46 17.00 4.87
CA PRO A 46 13.57 18.01 3.83
C PRO A 46 13.72 17.36 2.45
N ILE A 47 12.94 17.84 1.48
CA ILE A 47 12.99 17.36 0.09
C ILE A 47 14.10 18.07 -0.67
N ASP A 48 15.01 17.32 -1.25
CA ASP A 48 15.98 17.81 -2.24
C ASP A 48 15.31 17.86 -3.62
N GLU A 49 14.82 19.03 -4.00
CA GLU A 49 14.10 19.21 -5.28
C GLU A 49 14.98 18.90 -6.50
N ALA A 50 16.31 19.06 -6.41
CA ALA A 50 17.21 18.72 -7.50
C ALA A 50 17.26 17.20 -7.77
N ARG A 51 16.99 16.38 -6.75
CA ARG A 51 17.00 14.93 -6.83
C ARG A 51 15.60 14.30 -6.82
N TRP A 52 14.55 15.13 -6.68
CA TRP A 52 13.19 14.65 -6.46
C TRP A 52 12.72 13.67 -7.53
N LEU A 53 12.91 13.99 -8.81
CA LEU A 53 12.50 13.12 -9.91
C LEU A 53 13.20 11.76 -9.85
N GLN A 54 14.49 11.73 -9.52
CA GLN A 54 15.24 10.48 -9.37
C GLN A 54 14.73 9.63 -8.20
N ILE A 55 14.36 10.28 -7.08
CA ILE A 55 13.78 9.60 -5.91
C ILE A 55 12.45 8.96 -6.29
N VAL A 56 11.54 9.71 -6.93
CA VAL A 56 10.25 9.20 -7.38
C VAL A 56 10.43 8.04 -8.36
N GLU A 57 11.32 8.18 -9.35
CA GLU A 57 11.60 7.13 -10.32
C GLU A 57 12.06 5.84 -9.64
N SER A 58 12.97 5.94 -8.66
CA SER A 58 13.48 4.79 -7.90
C SER A 58 12.39 4.06 -7.08
N CYS A 59 11.28 4.72 -6.79
CA CYS A 59 10.13 4.15 -6.10
C CYS A 59 9.08 3.55 -7.05
N THR A 60 9.28 3.65 -8.37
CA THR A 60 8.35 3.05 -9.34
C THR A 60 8.49 1.53 -9.41
N PHE A 61 7.39 0.87 -9.76
CA PHE A 61 7.40 -0.58 -9.97
C PHE A 61 8.37 -1.00 -11.08
N ASP A 62 8.42 -0.26 -12.17
CA ASP A 62 9.26 -0.59 -13.32
C ASP A 62 10.74 -0.49 -12.98
N TRP A 63 11.13 0.54 -12.25
CA TRP A 63 12.50 0.67 -11.76
C TRP A 63 12.87 -0.45 -10.78
N MET A 64 12.01 -0.72 -9.79
CA MET A 64 12.23 -1.80 -8.83
C MET A 64 12.30 -3.17 -9.52
N ARG A 65 11.51 -3.39 -10.56
CA ARG A 65 11.54 -4.63 -11.33
C ARG A 65 12.79 -4.77 -12.20
N ALA A 66 13.26 -3.67 -12.79
CA ALA A 66 14.52 -3.65 -13.56
C ALA A 66 15.73 -4.00 -12.68
N ASP A 67 15.75 -3.44 -11.46
CA ASP A 67 16.80 -3.66 -10.46
C ASP A 67 16.41 -4.71 -9.37
N ALA A 68 15.56 -5.68 -9.72
CA ALA A 68 14.94 -6.62 -8.80
C ALA A 68 15.96 -7.35 -7.90
N GLU A 69 17.15 -7.64 -8.38
CA GLU A 69 18.19 -8.29 -7.59
C GLU A 69 18.78 -7.37 -6.49
N LYS A 70 18.70 -6.05 -6.67
CA LYS A 70 19.15 -5.08 -5.67
C LYS A 70 18.09 -4.79 -4.62
N VAL A 71 16.80 -4.75 -5.02
CA VAL A 71 15.69 -4.33 -4.15
C VAL A 71 14.95 -5.50 -3.50
N ALA A 72 14.99 -6.70 -4.08
CA ALA A 72 14.38 -7.87 -3.48
C ALA A 72 15.14 -8.32 -2.21
N PRO A 73 14.43 -8.83 -1.19
CA PRO A 73 15.06 -9.33 0.02
C PRO A 73 16.15 -10.36 -0.29
N MET A 74 17.34 -10.16 0.27
CA MET A 74 18.51 -11.02 0.04
C MET A 74 18.87 -11.20 -1.44
N GLY A 75 18.66 -10.17 -2.29
CA GLY A 75 18.95 -10.27 -3.72
C GLY A 75 18.06 -11.24 -4.49
N GLY A 76 16.95 -11.65 -3.89
CA GLY A 76 16.01 -12.58 -4.52
C GLY A 76 16.43 -14.05 -4.49
N VAL A 77 17.52 -14.44 -3.83
CA VAL A 77 18.05 -15.82 -3.83
C VAL A 77 17.09 -16.86 -3.27
N LYS A 78 16.10 -16.45 -2.47
CA LYS A 78 15.07 -17.36 -1.92
C LYS A 78 13.91 -17.63 -2.88
N PHE A 79 13.83 -16.93 -4.00
CA PHE A 79 12.75 -17.08 -4.97
C PHE A 79 13.23 -17.90 -6.18
N LYS A 80 12.36 -18.77 -6.69
CA LYS A 80 12.69 -19.74 -7.75
C LYS A 80 13.36 -19.10 -8.98
N ASP A 81 12.89 -17.92 -9.39
CA ASP A 81 13.38 -17.19 -10.55
C ASP A 81 13.99 -15.82 -10.17
N GLY A 82 14.59 -15.74 -8.97
CA GLY A 82 15.26 -14.52 -8.49
C GLY A 82 14.32 -13.41 -8.05
N GLY A 83 14.84 -12.20 -7.94
CA GLY A 83 14.14 -11.02 -7.46
C GLY A 83 12.92 -10.63 -8.30
N LYS A 84 12.90 -10.95 -9.59
CA LYS A 84 11.76 -10.66 -10.49
C LYS A 84 10.50 -11.43 -10.15
N THR A 85 10.62 -12.60 -9.51
CA THR A 85 9.47 -13.34 -8.99
C THR A 85 8.86 -12.66 -7.78
N PHE A 86 9.68 -12.04 -6.93
CA PHE A 86 9.20 -11.24 -5.81
C PHE A 86 8.50 -9.96 -6.29
N ILE A 87 9.11 -9.22 -7.25
CA ILE A 87 8.51 -8.02 -7.86
C ILE A 87 7.71 -8.45 -9.10
N HIS A 88 6.50 -8.99 -8.87
CA HIS A 88 5.77 -9.75 -9.89
C HIS A 88 4.92 -8.89 -10.84
N LYS A 89 3.81 -8.33 -10.39
CA LYS A 89 2.79 -7.72 -11.28
C LYS A 89 2.30 -6.33 -10.90
N ALA A 90 2.39 -5.91 -9.66
CA ALA A 90 1.85 -4.63 -9.16
C ALA A 90 0.40 -4.33 -9.60
N THR A 91 -0.45 -5.36 -9.74
CA THR A 91 -1.87 -5.20 -10.10
C THR A 91 -2.74 -5.19 -8.86
N ASN A 92 -3.71 -4.26 -8.82
CA ASN A 92 -4.72 -4.18 -7.77
C ASN A 92 -5.96 -5.02 -8.14
N ASN A 93 -6.86 -5.19 -7.18
CA ASN A 93 -8.17 -5.85 -7.38
C ASN A 93 -8.10 -7.33 -7.83
N ARG A 94 -7.02 -8.03 -7.55
CA ARG A 94 -6.87 -9.45 -7.89
C ARG A 94 -7.86 -10.37 -7.16
N CYS A 95 -8.48 -9.89 -6.08
CA CYS A 95 -9.57 -10.61 -5.43
C CYS A 95 -10.74 -10.87 -6.38
N LYS A 96 -10.98 -9.97 -7.34
CA LYS A 96 -12.04 -10.13 -8.36
C LYS A 96 -11.79 -11.28 -9.33
N ASP A 97 -10.55 -11.78 -9.43
CA ASP A 97 -10.22 -12.91 -10.30
C ASP A 97 -10.59 -14.27 -9.67
N GLY A 98 -10.82 -14.29 -8.34
CA GLY A 98 -11.04 -15.53 -7.59
C GLY A 98 -12.28 -15.53 -6.69
N LEU A 99 -12.92 -14.41 -6.46
CA LEU A 99 -14.14 -14.28 -5.67
C LEU A 99 -15.35 -14.12 -6.57
N THR A 100 -16.48 -14.73 -6.17
CA THR A 100 -17.77 -14.40 -6.78
C THR A 100 -18.23 -13.02 -6.32
N GLU A 101 -19.18 -12.42 -7.04
CA GLU A 101 -19.77 -11.14 -6.62
C GLU A 101 -20.44 -11.25 -5.24
N ALA A 102 -21.04 -12.40 -4.94
CA ALA A 102 -21.64 -12.67 -3.62
C ALA A 102 -20.60 -12.69 -2.50
N ASP A 103 -19.46 -13.39 -2.71
CA ASP A 103 -18.37 -13.43 -1.73
C ASP A 103 -17.77 -12.02 -1.51
N TYR A 104 -17.66 -11.24 -2.59
CA TYR A 104 -17.16 -9.88 -2.50
C TYR A 104 -18.12 -8.96 -1.72
N GLN A 105 -19.41 -9.08 -1.96
CA GLN A 105 -20.41 -8.31 -1.21
C GLN A 105 -20.44 -8.71 0.27
N GLU A 106 -20.38 -10.00 0.60
CA GLU A 106 -20.28 -10.47 1.98
C GLU A 106 -19.04 -9.89 2.69
N TYR A 107 -17.90 -9.83 1.98
CA TYR A 107 -16.70 -9.17 2.51
C TYR A 107 -16.92 -7.69 2.80
N LEU A 108 -17.57 -6.94 1.90
CA LEU A 108 -17.86 -5.52 2.09
C LEU A 108 -18.79 -5.27 3.29
N ASP A 109 -19.85 -6.06 3.42
CA ASP A 109 -20.80 -5.97 4.53
C ASP A 109 -20.11 -6.26 5.87
N LEU A 110 -19.23 -7.27 5.90
CA LEU A 110 -18.45 -7.59 7.08
C LEU A 110 -17.43 -6.51 7.40
N ALA A 111 -16.76 -5.96 6.40
CA ALA A 111 -15.81 -4.86 6.55
C ALA A 111 -16.46 -3.62 7.16
N GLU A 112 -17.62 -3.24 6.67
CA GLU A 112 -18.39 -2.11 7.21
C GLU A 112 -18.83 -2.35 8.65
N LYS A 113 -19.29 -3.56 8.96
CA LYS A 113 -19.67 -3.96 10.32
C LYS A 113 -18.49 -3.90 11.30
N GLU A 114 -17.32 -4.36 10.91
CA GLU A 114 -16.14 -4.47 11.78
C GLU A 114 -15.37 -3.16 11.94
N TRP A 115 -15.36 -2.31 10.91
CA TRP A 115 -14.52 -1.11 10.87
C TRP A 115 -15.29 0.20 10.80
N GLY A 116 -16.59 0.15 10.49
CA GLY A 116 -17.42 1.31 10.15
C GLY A 116 -17.23 1.74 8.70
N ALA A 117 -18.23 2.42 8.14
CA ALA A 117 -18.32 2.75 6.72
C ALA A 117 -17.10 3.51 6.18
N GLN A 118 -16.60 4.51 6.91
CA GLN A 118 -15.47 5.33 6.45
C GLN A 118 -14.16 4.51 6.34
N CYS A 119 -13.83 3.76 7.40
CA CYS A 119 -12.63 2.93 7.42
C CYS A 119 -12.71 1.81 6.38
N ALA A 120 -13.87 1.13 6.28
CA ALA A 120 -14.09 0.08 5.28
C ALA A 120 -13.92 0.60 3.85
N ALA A 121 -14.52 1.75 3.53
CA ALA A 121 -14.38 2.37 2.22
C ALA A 121 -12.92 2.71 1.89
N TRP A 122 -12.18 3.25 2.87
CA TRP A 122 -10.77 3.56 2.70
C TRP A 122 -9.93 2.30 2.50
N VAL A 123 -10.10 1.28 3.34
CA VAL A 123 -9.33 0.01 3.21
C VAL A 123 -9.52 -0.65 1.85
N VAL A 124 -10.73 -0.57 1.29
CA VAL A 124 -11.05 -1.16 -0.02
C VAL A 124 -10.53 -0.32 -1.19
N ASN A 125 -10.71 1.00 -1.12
CA ASN A 125 -10.54 1.87 -2.30
C ASN A 125 -9.36 2.84 -2.20
N GLY A 126 -8.87 3.13 -1.00
CA GLY A 126 -8.01 4.29 -0.77
C GLY A 126 -8.82 5.60 -0.80
N GLY A 127 -8.13 6.70 -1.07
CA GLY A 127 -8.66 8.04 -0.97
C GLY A 127 -8.34 8.67 0.39
N PRO A 128 -8.97 9.80 0.75
CA PRO A 128 -8.81 10.40 2.08
C PRO A 128 -9.47 9.53 3.15
N ILE A 129 -8.87 9.47 4.33
CA ILE A 129 -9.41 8.74 5.48
C ILE A 129 -9.84 9.70 6.58
#